data_8f072cbd9148eb58e9f64192d8be53e7
#
_entry.id   8f072cbd9148eb58e9f64192d8be53e7
#
_cell.length_a   1.000
_cell.length_b   1.000
_cell.length_c   1.000
_cell.angle_alpha   90.00
_cell.angle_beta   90.00
_cell.angle_gamma   90.00
#
_symmetry.space_group_name_H-M   'P 1'
#
loop_
_entity.id
_entity.type
_entity.pdbx_description
1 polymer ?
#
loop_
_entity_poly.entity_id
_entity_poly.type
_entity_poly.pdbx_seq_one_letter_code
_entity_poly.pdbx_strand_id
1 'polypeptide(L)'
;MNWKKEYSELKGVSVMLLKDQTIIITGGSSGMGFYMAKRFVEEGANVVITGRNMERLETAQKAISHDLSRVGIFQMDVREPEHVQAMVQYADETFGRIDGLVNNAAGNFIVHAEKLSPNGWKSVIDIVLNGTFYCSQAVGNYWIEKEQKGSILNMLATYAWNAGAGVAHNAAAKAGVMSLTRTLAVEWGHKYGIRVNGIAPGPIERTGGAEKLWESEEAAARTLKSVPLGRLGRPEEIADLASFMLSDKAAYMNGEIITLDGGQWLNKFPF
;
A
#
# COMPACT_ATOMS: atom_id res chain seq x y z
N MET A 1 35.53 28.16 4.98
CA MET A 1 34.41 27.19 5.13
C MET A 1 34.82 25.88 4.46
N ASN A 2 34.95 24.79 5.22
CA ASN A 2 35.54 23.54 4.70
C ASN A 2 34.40 22.58 4.33
N TRP A 3 33.78 22.82 3.16
CA TRP A 3 32.67 22.06 2.63
C TRP A 3 32.90 20.52 2.55
N LYS A 4 34.20 20.10 2.41
CA LYS A 4 34.58 18.68 2.40
C LYS A 4 34.40 18.02 3.78
N LYS A 5 34.56 18.73 4.87
CA LYS A 5 34.37 18.22 6.22
C LYS A 5 32.89 18.15 6.55
N GLU A 6 32.11 19.18 6.21
CA GLU A 6 30.64 19.15 6.33
C GLU A 6 29.99 18.04 5.47
N TYR A 7 30.50 17.81 4.25
CA TYR A 7 29.99 16.76 3.37
C TYR A 7 30.35 15.35 3.84
N SER A 8 31.47 15.17 4.57
CA SER A 8 31.84 13.88 5.16
C SER A 8 31.01 13.56 6.42
N GLU A 9 30.61 14.56 7.18
CA GLU A 9 29.74 14.43 8.35
C GLU A 9 28.27 14.11 7.94
N LEU A 10 27.82 14.58 6.77
CA LEU A 10 26.50 14.25 6.22
C LEU A 10 26.39 12.82 5.65
N LYS A 11 27.50 12.16 5.34
CA LYS A 11 27.51 10.79 4.79
C LYS A 11 27.12 9.69 5.79
N GLY A 12 26.94 10.01 7.07
CA GLY A 12 26.60 9.05 8.13
C GLY A 12 25.19 9.21 8.75
N VAL A 13 24.45 10.25 8.36
CA VAL A 13 23.11 10.48 8.93
C VAL A 13 22.09 9.86 7.99
N SER A 14 21.65 8.65 8.27
CA SER A 14 20.43 8.09 7.70
C SER A 14 19.27 8.99 8.12
N VAL A 15 18.70 9.74 7.18
CA VAL A 15 17.52 10.57 7.45
C VAL A 15 16.34 9.63 7.59
N MET A 16 15.88 9.40 8.81
CA MET A 16 14.66 8.63 9.10
C MET A 16 13.45 9.45 8.63
N LEU A 17 12.84 9.04 7.52
CA LEU A 17 11.73 9.76 6.88
C LEU A 17 10.43 9.72 7.69
N LEU A 18 10.22 8.67 8.49
CA LEU A 18 8.98 8.38 9.20
C LEU A 18 9.15 8.35 10.73
N LYS A 19 10.21 9.04 11.21
CA LYS A 19 10.54 9.04 12.64
C LYS A 19 9.34 9.42 13.51
N ASP A 20 9.04 8.58 14.51
CA ASP A 20 7.98 8.76 15.51
C ASP A 20 6.55 8.86 14.92
N GLN A 21 6.36 8.52 13.65
CA GLN A 21 5.03 8.37 13.05
C GLN A 21 4.43 6.99 13.36
N THR A 22 3.12 6.91 13.42
CA THR A 22 2.37 5.65 13.50
C THR A 22 1.60 5.42 12.21
N ILE A 23 1.85 4.27 11.56
CA ILE A 23 1.28 3.96 10.25
C ILE A 23 0.53 2.64 10.30
N ILE A 24 -0.74 2.66 9.92
CA ILE A 24 -1.57 1.46 9.77
C ILE A 24 -1.36 0.89 8.37
N ILE A 25 -1.15 -0.43 8.26
CA ILE A 25 -0.96 -1.13 6.98
C ILE A 25 -1.92 -2.31 6.90
N THR A 26 -2.95 -2.19 6.06
CA THR A 26 -3.87 -3.31 5.85
C THR A 26 -3.23 -4.40 4.98
N GLY A 27 -3.43 -5.67 5.35
CA GLY A 27 -2.76 -6.78 4.66
C GLY A 27 -1.23 -6.80 4.84
N GLY A 28 -0.74 -6.37 6.01
CA GLY A 28 0.68 -6.21 6.32
C GLY A 28 1.44 -7.49 6.65
N SER A 29 0.78 -8.65 6.68
CA SER A 29 1.42 -9.93 7.05
C SER A 29 2.22 -10.60 5.92
N SER A 30 2.19 -10.10 4.70
CA SER A 30 2.89 -10.68 3.54
C SER A 30 3.05 -9.69 2.38
N GLY A 31 3.83 -10.08 1.37
CA GLY A 31 4.00 -9.33 0.14
C GLY A 31 4.40 -7.87 0.37
N MET A 32 3.91 -6.95 -0.46
CA MET A 32 4.27 -5.53 -0.39
C MET A 32 3.98 -4.91 0.99
N GLY A 33 2.87 -5.28 1.63
CA GLY A 33 2.52 -4.77 2.96
C GLY A 33 3.56 -5.11 4.03
N PHE A 34 4.10 -6.32 4.01
CA PHE A 34 5.16 -6.74 4.91
C PHE A 34 6.45 -5.94 4.70
N TYR A 35 6.87 -5.75 3.44
CA TYR A 35 8.10 -4.99 3.14
C TYR A 35 7.95 -3.50 3.43
N MET A 36 6.75 -2.92 3.22
CA MET A 36 6.44 -1.57 3.66
C MET A 36 6.53 -1.44 5.18
N ALA A 37 5.93 -2.37 5.94
CA ALA A 37 6.00 -2.36 7.41
C ALA A 37 7.44 -2.42 7.90
N LYS A 38 8.26 -3.32 7.33
CA LYS A 38 9.67 -3.46 7.66
C LYS A 38 10.44 -2.16 7.40
N ARG A 39 10.27 -1.59 6.19
CA ARG A 39 10.95 -0.32 5.82
C ARG A 39 10.52 0.83 6.72
N PHE A 40 9.25 0.95 7.06
CA PHE A 40 8.75 2.03 7.90
C PHE A 40 9.34 1.96 9.32
N VAL A 41 9.48 0.76 9.88
CA VAL A 41 10.16 0.58 11.18
C VAL A 41 11.65 0.94 11.07
N GLU A 42 12.35 0.57 10.00
CA GLU A 42 13.73 0.99 9.73
C GLU A 42 13.87 2.51 9.60
N GLU A 43 12.82 3.20 9.14
CA GLU A 43 12.73 4.66 9.04
C GLU A 43 12.22 5.34 10.34
N GLY A 44 12.11 4.58 11.44
CA GLY A 44 11.77 5.09 12.77
C GLY A 44 10.29 5.17 13.09
N ALA A 45 9.40 4.59 12.25
CA ALA A 45 7.97 4.55 12.52
C ALA A 45 7.57 3.45 13.52
N ASN A 46 6.41 3.62 14.13
CA ASN A 46 5.60 2.53 14.66
C ASN A 46 4.64 2.07 13.56
N VAL A 47 4.34 0.79 13.51
CA VAL A 47 3.40 0.26 12.52
C VAL A 47 2.33 -0.62 13.17
N VAL A 48 1.10 -0.56 12.66
CA VAL A 48 0.04 -1.52 12.96
C VAL A 48 -0.22 -2.32 11.69
N ILE A 49 0.16 -3.58 11.68
CA ILE A 49 -0.15 -4.48 10.57
C ILE A 49 -1.44 -5.24 10.83
N THR A 50 -2.30 -5.33 9.81
CA THR A 50 -3.56 -6.04 9.94
C THR A 50 -3.72 -7.17 8.93
N GLY A 51 -4.56 -8.13 9.25
CA GLY A 51 -4.86 -9.29 8.40
C GLY A 51 -5.86 -10.24 9.07
N ARG A 52 -6.32 -11.24 8.33
CA ARG A 52 -7.35 -12.17 8.80
C ARG A 52 -6.82 -13.35 9.62
N ASN A 53 -5.52 -13.61 9.58
CA ASN A 53 -4.90 -14.76 10.23
C ASN A 53 -3.89 -14.27 11.28
N MET A 54 -4.16 -14.53 12.56
CA MET A 54 -3.35 -14.07 13.68
C MET A 54 -1.95 -14.69 13.66
N GLU A 55 -1.82 -15.99 13.40
CA GLU A 55 -0.53 -16.68 13.36
C GLU A 55 0.44 -16.08 12.31
N ARG A 56 -0.12 -15.71 11.13
CA ARG A 56 0.66 -14.99 10.11
C ARG A 56 1.06 -13.57 10.54
N LEU A 57 0.20 -12.88 11.29
CA LEU A 57 0.51 -11.57 11.84
C LEU A 57 1.64 -11.66 12.88
N GLU A 58 1.58 -12.63 13.79
CA GLU A 58 2.64 -12.88 14.79
C GLU A 58 3.97 -13.23 14.15
N THR A 59 3.94 -14.08 13.10
CA THR A 59 5.14 -14.45 12.34
C THR A 59 5.73 -13.22 11.64
N ALA A 60 4.88 -12.40 11.01
CA ALA A 60 5.30 -11.18 10.33
C ALA A 60 5.86 -10.16 11.32
N GLN A 61 5.23 -9.96 12.47
CA GLN A 61 5.68 -9.06 13.53
C GLN A 61 7.13 -9.33 13.92
N LYS A 62 7.44 -10.60 14.23
CA LYS A 62 8.79 -11.05 14.60
C LYS A 62 9.82 -10.87 13.48
N ALA A 63 9.38 -10.97 12.23
CA ALA A 63 10.25 -10.83 11.05
C ALA A 63 10.44 -9.36 10.63
N ILE A 64 9.52 -8.46 10.97
CA ILE A 64 9.61 -7.02 10.69
C ILE A 64 10.64 -6.36 11.62
N SER A 65 10.58 -6.66 12.91
CA SER A 65 11.45 -6.03 13.91
C SER A 65 11.77 -6.96 15.08
N HIS A 66 12.99 -6.84 15.60
CA HIS A 66 13.34 -7.41 16.90
C HIS A 66 12.75 -6.61 18.07
N ASP A 67 12.53 -5.30 17.87
CA ASP A 67 11.81 -4.45 18.82
C ASP A 67 10.30 -4.55 18.53
N LEU A 68 9.64 -5.48 19.22
CA LEU A 68 8.21 -5.73 19.04
C LEU A 68 7.33 -4.56 19.53
N SER A 69 7.87 -3.65 20.34
CA SER A 69 7.13 -2.47 20.81
C SER A 69 6.75 -1.51 19.69
N ARG A 70 7.45 -1.59 18.53
CA ARG A 70 7.17 -0.77 17.34
C ARG A 70 6.17 -1.39 16.37
N VAL A 71 5.76 -2.64 16.58
CA VAL A 71 4.91 -3.39 15.63
C VAL A 71 3.66 -3.92 16.33
N GLY A 72 2.57 -3.18 16.24
CA GLY A 72 1.25 -3.66 16.63
C GLY A 72 0.69 -4.63 15.60
N ILE A 73 -0.07 -5.63 16.06
CA ILE A 73 -0.79 -6.55 15.19
C ILE A 73 -2.27 -6.54 15.55
N PHE A 74 -3.13 -6.49 14.53
CA PHE A 74 -4.57 -6.49 14.75
C PHE A 74 -5.27 -7.41 13.75
N GLN A 75 -5.95 -8.44 14.26
CA GLN A 75 -6.70 -9.37 13.41
C GLN A 75 -8.01 -8.74 12.97
N MET A 76 -8.20 -8.56 11.67
CA MET A 76 -9.42 -7.99 11.11
C MET A 76 -9.67 -8.43 9.67
N ASP A 77 -10.91 -8.27 9.24
CA ASP A 77 -11.30 -8.25 7.83
C ASP A 77 -11.70 -6.82 7.46
N VAL A 78 -11.10 -6.26 6.40
CA VAL A 78 -11.39 -4.90 5.91
C VAL A 78 -12.82 -4.74 5.38
N ARG A 79 -13.53 -5.83 5.15
CA ARG A 79 -14.93 -5.84 4.70
C ARG A 79 -15.93 -5.52 5.82
N GLU A 80 -15.49 -5.61 7.06
CA GLU A 80 -16.33 -5.43 8.25
C GLU A 80 -16.05 -4.07 8.90
N PRO A 81 -16.94 -3.08 8.75
CA PRO A 81 -16.74 -1.73 9.29
C PRO A 81 -16.45 -1.68 10.77
N GLU A 82 -17.06 -2.57 11.57
CA GLU A 82 -16.85 -2.66 13.02
C GLU A 82 -15.41 -3.10 13.33
N HIS A 83 -14.84 -4.01 12.56
CA HIS A 83 -13.43 -4.40 12.69
C HIS A 83 -12.49 -3.23 12.35
N VAL A 84 -12.87 -2.42 11.35
CA VAL A 84 -12.09 -1.24 10.95
C VAL A 84 -12.09 -0.17 12.04
N GLN A 85 -13.24 0.09 12.69
CA GLN A 85 -13.32 1.01 13.82
C GLN A 85 -12.47 0.52 15.01
N ALA A 86 -12.57 -0.77 15.34
CA ALA A 86 -11.78 -1.37 16.41
C ALA A 86 -10.25 -1.31 16.13
N MET A 87 -9.84 -1.41 14.86
CA MET A 87 -8.44 -1.22 14.45
C MET A 87 -7.94 0.19 14.73
N VAL A 88 -8.74 1.22 14.42
CA VAL A 88 -8.38 2.62 14.69
C VAL A 88 -8.23 2.85 16.18
N GLN A 89 -9.18 2.37 16.97
CA GLN A 89 -9.11 2.44 18.43
C GLN A 89 -7.85 1.74 18.96
N TYR A 90 -7.57 0.52 18.52
CA TYR A 90 -6.38 -0.23 18.90
C TYR A 90 -5.08 0.54 18.58
N ALA A 91 -4.99 1.15 17.41
CA ALA A 91 -3.80 1.92 17.01
C ALA A 91 -3.61 3.16 17.89
N ASP A 92 -4.69 3.89 18.22
CA ASP A 92 -4.68 5.04 19.13
C ASP A 92 -4.30 4.64 20.56
N GLU A 93 -4.88 3.57 21.10
CA GLU A 93 -4.57 3.06 22.43
C GLU A 93 -3.12 2.55 22.56
N THR A 94 -2.59 1.95 21.48
CA THR A 94 -1.24 1.35 21.50
C THR A 94 -0.14 2.40 21.34
N PHE A 95 -0.33 3.38 20.44
CA PHE A 95 0.72 4.32 20.06
C PHE A 95 0.37 5.80 20.32
N GLY A 96 -0.86 6.11 20.74
CA GLY A 96 -1.32 7.45 21.09
C GLY A 96 -1.54 8.38 19.90
N ARG A 97 -1.30 7.93 18.66
CA ARG A 97 -1.44 8.71 17.42
C ARG A 97 -1.52 7.82 16.19
N ILE A 98 -2.10 8.34 15.12
CA ILE A 98 -2.08 7.75 13.79
C ILE A 98 -1.68 8.85 12.81
N ASP A 99 -0.64 8.64 11.99
CA ASP A 99 -0.12 9.61 11.02
C ASP A 99 -0.33 9.17 9.58
N GLY A 100 -0.40 7.86 9.36
CA GLY A 100 -0.54 7.30 8.03
C GLY A 100 -1.42 6.06 7.98
N LEU A 101 -2.04 5.87 6.81
CA LEU A 101 -2.78 4.66 6.45
C LEU A 101 -2.31 4.15 5.09
N VAL A 102 -1.94 2.88 5.02
CA VAL A 102 -1.70 2.18 3.75
C VAL A 102 -2.82 1.18 3.51
N ASN A 103 -3.66 1.46 2.53
CA ASN A 103 -4.68 0.54 2.03
C ASN A 103 -4.03 -0.44 1.05
N ASN A 104 -3.49 -1.53 1.59
CA ASN A 104 -2.79 -2.55 0.82
C ASN A 104 -3.56 -3.89 0.77
N ALA A 105 -4.51 -4.14 1.67
CA ALA A 105 -5.31 -5.36 1.65
C ALA A 105 -6.01 -5.52 0.29
N ALA A 106 -5.80 -6.67 -0.33
CA ALA A 106 -6.36 -7.00 -1.63
C ALA A 106 -6.61 -8.51 -1.75
N GLY A 107 -7.46 -8.87 -2.70
CA GLY A 107 -7.66 -10.24 -3.16
C GLY A 107 -7.84 -10.21 -4.67
N ASN A 108 -7.27 -11.19 -5.36
CA ASN A 108 -7.44 -11.34 -6.81
C ASN A 108 -7.34 -12.80 -7.21
N PHE A 109 -8.03 -13.15 -8.29
CA PHE A 109 -7.91 -14.43 -8.98
C PHE A 109 -8.17 -14.20 -10.48
N ILE A 110 -7.65 -15.08 -11.31
CA ILE A 110 -7.83 -14.98 -12.76
C ILE A 110 -9.06 -15.78 -13.15
N VAL A 111 -10.00 -15.11 -13.84
CA VAL A 111 -11.21 -15.73 -14.38
C VAL A 111 -11.74 -14.91 -15.57
N HIS A 112 -12.12 -15.57 -16.65
CA HIS A 112 -12.77 -14.91 -17.78
C HIS A 112 -14.12 -14.30 -17.37
N ALA A 113 -14.46 -13.14 -17.91
CA ALA A 113 -15.62 -12.35 -17.47
C ALA A 113 -16.95 -13.13 -17.56
N GLU A 114 -17.13 -13.95 -18.61
CA GLU A 114 -18.32 -14.78 -18.81
C GLU A 114 -18.45 -15.93 -17.79
N LYS A 115 -17.36 -16.26 -17.08
CA LYS A 115 -17.32 -17.28 -16.03
C LYS A 115 -17.25 -16.71 -14.61
N LEU A 116 -17.15 -15.39 -14.50
CA LEU A 116 -17.07 -14.72 -13.20
C LEU A 116 -18.43 -14.75 -12.50
N SER A 117 -18.52 -15.47 -11.38
CA SER A 117 -19.76 -15.54 -10.60
C SER A 117 -20.03 -14.21 -9.87
N PRO A 118 -21.32 -13.89 -9.55
CA PRO A 118 -21.65 -12.74 -8.72
C PRO A 118 -20.92 -12.70 -7.37
N ASN A 119 -20.74 -13.85 -6.72
CA ASN A 119 -20.00 -13.95 -5.46
C ASN A 119 -18.49 -13.68 -5.68
N GLY A 120 -17.91 -14.16 -6.77
CA GLY A 120 -16.52 -13.87 -7.13
C GLY A 120 -16.30 -12.37 -7.37
N TRP A 121 -17.22 -11.74 -8.12
CA TRP A 121 -17.24 -10.28 -8.30
C TRP A 121 -17.29 -9.56 -6.96
N LYS A 122 -18.33 -9.85 -6.16
CA LYS A 122 -18.57 -9.21 -4.86
C LYS A 122 -17.36 -9.35 -3.92
N SER A 123 -16.76 -10.54 -3.85
CA SER A 123 -15.63 -10.80 -2.94
C SER A 123 -14.43 -9.88 -3.18
N VAL A 124 -14.15 -9.53 -4.44
CA VAL A 124 -13.03 -8.65 -4.80
C VAL A 124 -13.40 -7.19 -4.62
N ILE A 125 -14.61 -6.79 -5.04
CA ILE A 125 -15.11 -5.42 -4.81
C ILE A 125 -15.12 -5.10 -3.30
N ASP A 126 -15.61 -6.01 -2.47
CA ASP A 126 -15.71 -5.79 -1.03
C ASP A 126 -14.33 -5.62 -0.36
N ILE A 127 -13.33 -6.44 -0.74
CA ILE A 127 -11.99 -6.31 -0.17
C ILE A 127 -11.28 -5.06 -0.71
N VAL A 128 -11.29 -4.86 -2.04
CA VAL A 128 -10.40 -3.90 -2.69
C VAL A 128 -10.99 -2.49 -2.68
N LEU A 129 -12.27 -2.32 -3.00
CA LEU A 129 -12.91 -1.01 -3.09
C LEU A 129 -13.59 -0.63 -1.76
N ASN A 130 -14.51 -1.46 -1.28
CA ASN A 130 -15.25 -1.15 -0.07
C ASN A 130 -14.34 -1.11 1.16
N GLY A 131 -13.41 -2.08 1.29
CA GLY A 131 -12.43 -2.10 2.38
C GLY A 131 -11.49 -0.88 2.37
N THR A 132 -11.05 -0.43 1.18
CA THR A 132 -10.28 0.81 1.05
C THR A 132 -11.09 2.01 1.51
N PHE A 133 -12.37 2.09 1.13
CA PHE A 133 -13.25 3.17 1.56
C PHE A 133 -13.46 3.17 3.08
N TYR A 134 -13.81 2.02 3.67
CA TYR A 134 -14.07 1.91 5.11
C TYR A 134 -12.84 2.29 5.95
N CYS A 135 -11.66 1.78 5.59
CA CYS A 135 -10.42 2.13 6.27
C CYS A 135 -10.09 3.62 6.12
N SER A 136 -10.24 4.17 4.92
CA SER A 136 -9.99 5.60 4.67
C SER A 136 -10.93 6.48 5.44
N GLN A 137 -12.23 6.14 5.49
CA GLN A 137 -13.24 6.89 6.22
C GLN A 137 -13.00 6.85 7.74
N ALA A 138 -12.72 5.68 8.30
CA ALA A 138 -12.52 5.53 9.74
C ALA A 138 -11.28 6.29 10.22
N VAL A 139 -10.14 6.15 9.51
CA VAL A 139 -8.91 6.88 9.85
C VAL A 139 -9.05 8.37 9.54
N GLY A 140 -9.73 8.75 8.44
CA GLY A 140 -10.02 10.14 8.13
C GLY A 140 -10.87 10.82 9.21
N ASN A 141 -11.92 10.17 9.69
CA ASN A 141 -12.76 10.66 10.80
C ASN A 141 -11.95 10.81 12.08
N TYR A 142 -11.08 9.84 12.43
CA TYR A 142 -10.16 9.96 13.55
C TYR A 142 -9.32 11.24 13.47
N TRP A 143 -8.70 11.53 12.32
CA TRP A 143 -7.91 12.76 12.15
C TRP A 143 -8.76 14.01 12.24
N ILE A 144 -9.97 14.01 11.67
CA ILE A 144 -10.89 15.15 11.72
C ILE A 144 -11.30 15.45 13.16
N GLU A 145 -11.67 14.42 13.93
CA GLU A 145 -12.08 14.56 15.34
C GLU A 145 -10.94 15.02 16.25
N LYS A 146 -9.72 14.56 15.97
CA LYS A 146 -8.50 14.95 16.71
C LYS A 146 -7.85 16.24 16.20
N GLU A 147 -8.39 16.88 15.15
CA GLU A 147 -7.80 18.04 14.46
C GLU A 147 -6.36 17.76 13.98
N GLN A 148 -6.09 16.54 13.54
CA GLN A 148 -4.78 16.07 13.08
C GLN A 148 -4.72 16.02 11.56
N LYS A 149 -3.51 16.23 11.01
CA LYS A 149 -3.21 15.94 9.61
C LYS A 149 -2.81 14.48 9.47
N GLY A 150 -3.00 13.93 8.26
CA GLY A 150 -2.59 12.57 7.98
C GLY A 150 -2.30 12.32 6.50
N SER A 151 -1.80 11.14 6.19
CA SER A 151 -1.52 10.73 4.82
C SER A 151 -2.06 9.33 4.54
N ILE A 152 -2.88 9.21 3.50
CA ILE A 152 -3.39 7.94 2.99
C ILE A 152 -2.61 7.55 1.74
N LEU A 153 -2.16 6.30 1.69
CA LEU A 153 -1.56 5.67 0.53
C LEU A 153 -2.39 4.47 0.10
N ASN A 154 -2.95 4.53 -1.10
CA ASN A 154 -3.73 3.46 -1.68
C ASN A 154 -2.88 2.62 -2.63
N MET A 155 -2.94 1.28 -2.52
CA MET A 155 -2.29 0.39 -3.48
C MET A 155 -3.24 0.10 -4.64
N LEU A 156 -2.84 0.53 -5.83
CA LEU A 156 -3.58 0.35 -7.08
C LEU A 156 -2.95 -0.78 -7.94
N ALA A 157 -3.16 -0.69 -9.23
CA ALA A 157 -2.51 -1.46 -10.28
C ALA A 157 -2.72 -0.73 -11.62
N THR A 158 -1.84 -0.95 -12.58
CA THR A 158 -1.89 -0.26 -13.89
C THR A 158 -3.18 -0.56 -14.67
N TYR A 159 -3.85 -1.68 -14.43
CA TYR A 159 -5.14 -1.98 -15.04
C TYR A 159 -6.32 -1.17 -14.44
N ALA A 160 -6.09 -0.26 -13.50
CA ALA A 160 -7.09 0.72 -13.09
C ALA A 160 -7.45 1.71 -14.21
N TRP A 161 -6.55 1.96 -15.17
CA TRP A 161 -6.74 2.81 -16.35
C TRP A 161 -6.38 2.11 -17.66
N ASN A 162 -5.76 0.95 -17.59
CA ASN A 162 -5.47 0.08 -18.73
C ASN A 162 -6.39 -1.14 -18.68
N ALA A 163 -6.26 -2.08 -19.61
CA ALA A 163 -7.04 -3.31 -19.61
C ALA A 163 -6.18 -4.51 -19.18
N GLY A 164 -6.81 -5.45 -18.51
CA GLY A 164 -6.24 -6.76 -18.17
C GLY A 164 -7.27 -7.86 -18.37
N ALA A 165 -6.95 -8.84 -19.21
CA ALA A 165 -7.82 -10.01 -19.38
C ALA A 165 -7.86 -10.85 -18.09
N GLY A 166 -9.03 -11.40 -17.75
CA GLY A 166 -9.20 -12.27 -16.59
C GLY A 166 -9.26 -11.57 -15.22
N VAL A 167 -9.25 -10.23 -15.18
CA VAL A 167 -9.26 -9.44 -13.92
C VAL A 167 -10.36 -8.37 -13.90
N ALA A 168 -11.47 -8.57 -14.60
CA ALA A 168 -12.54 -7.58 -14.73
C ALA A 168 -13.01 -7.00 -13.38
N HIS A 169 -13.20 -7.84 -12.36
CA HIS A 169 -13.58 -7.44 -11.00
C HIS A 169 -12.52 -6.57 -10.33
N ASN A 170 -11.25 -6.96 -10.43
CA ASN A 170 -10.17 -6.23 -9.79
C ASN A 170 -9.84 -4.92 -10.55
N ALA A 171 -9.91 -4.93 -11.88
CA ALA A 171 -9.76 -3.72 -12.69
C ALA A 171 -10.82 -2.67 -12.33
N ALA A 172 -12.09 -3.08 -12.25
CA ALA A 172 -13.17 -2.21 -11.82
C ALA A 172 -12.97 -1.68 -10.40
N ALA A 173 -12.57 -2.56 -9.45
CA ALA A 173 -12.28 -2.14 -8.08
C ALA A 173 -11.12 -1.14 -8.02
N LYS A 174 -10.01 -1.38 -8.72
CA LYS A 174 -8.85 -0.49 -8.73
C LYS A 174 -9.12 0.84 -9.46
N ALA A 175 -9.96 0.84 -10.50
CA ALA A 175 -10.48 2.08 -11.11
C ALA A 175 -11.33 2.88 -10.10
N GLY A 176 -12.16 2.20 -9.31
CA GLY A 176 -12.90 2.82 -8.20
C GLY A 176 -11.97 3.41 -7.14
N VAL A 177 -10.93 2.68 -6.73
CA VAL A 177 -9.91 3.19 -5.78
C VAL A 177 -9.16 4.38 -6.36
N MET A 178 -8.85 4.40 -7.66
CA MET A 178 -8.24 5.55 -8.34
C MET A 178 -9.13 6.80 -8.22
N SER A 179 -10.42 6.67 -8.54
CA SER A 179 -11.39 7.75 -8.40
C SER A 179 -11.51 8.21 -6.95
N LEU A 180 -11.63 7.26 -6.01
CA LEU A 180 -11.72 7.55 -4.58
C LEU A 180 -10.48 8.32 -4.07
N THR A 181 -9.27 7.92 -4.47
CA THR A 181 -8.02 8.60 -4.12
C THR A 181 -8.07 10.07 -4.48
N ARG A 182 -8.49 10.40 -5.70
CA ARG A 182 -8.56 11.77 -6.20
C ARG A 182 -9.68 12.56 -5.53
N THR A 183 -10.85 11.94 -5.32
CA THR A 183 -11.99 12.57 -4.66
C THR A 183 -11.66 12.95 -3.22
N LEU A 184 -11.13 12.02 -2.43
CA LEU A 184 -10.75 12.28 -1.05
C LEU A 184 -9.61 13.30 -0.95
N ALA A 185 -8.66 13.29 -1.88
CA ALA A 185 -7.60 14.30 -1.94
C ALA A 185 -8.16 15.73 -2.09
N VAL A 186 -9.21 15.90 -2.91
CA VAL A 186 -9.89 17.19 -3.10
C VAL A 186 -10.73 17.56 -1.87
N GLU A 187 -11.54 16.64 -1.37
CA GLU A 187 -12.45 16.90 -0.25
C GLU A 187 -11.73 17.20 1.07
N TRP A 188 -10.65 16.46 1.34
CA TRP A 188 -9.98 16.50 2.64
C TRP A 188 -8.73 17.37 2.67
N GLY A 189 -8.12 17.63 1.50
CA GLY A 189 -6.85 18.33 1.41
C GLY A 189 -6.91 19.75 1.99
N HIS A 190 -7.76 20.60 1.46
CA HIS A 190 -7.87 22.00 1.92
C HIS A 190 -8.49 22.09 3.32
N LYS A 191 -9.54 21.32 3.57
CA LYS A 191 -10.34 21.46 4.79
C LYS A 191 -9.65 20.88 6.04
N TYR A 192 -8.92 19.78 5.88
CA TYR A 192 -8.36 19.03 7.01
C TYR A 192 -6.86 18.82 6.92
N GLY A 193 -6.23 19.17 5.81
CA GLY A 193 -4.80 18.94 5.59
C GLY A 193 -4.43 17.46 5.43
N ILE A 194 -5.39 16.61 5.05
CA ILE A 194 -5.18 15.17 4.83
C ILE A 194 -4.79 14.98 3.36
N ARG A 195 -3.67 14.29 3.13
CA ARG A 195 -3.20 13.93 1.77
C ARG A 195 -3.64 12.52 1.42
N VAL A 196 -4.08 12.31 0.19
CA VAL A 196 -4.47 10.99 -0.31
C VAL A 196 -3.82 10.74 -1.65
N ASN A 197 -2.94 9.75 -1.72
CA ASN A 197 -2.17 9.39 -2.91
C ASN A 197 -2.21 7.88 -3.17
N GLY A 198 -1.63 7.44 -4.27
CA GLY A 198 -1.59 6.02 -4.62
C GLY A 198 -0.30 5.59 -5.30
N ILE A 199 0.00 4.29 -5.21
CA ILE A 199 1.01 3.61 -6.00
C ILE A 199 0.31 2.58 -6.87
N ALA A 200 0.66 2.54 -8.15
CA ALA A 200 0.24 1.51 -9.09
C ALA A 200 1.45 0.64 -9.49
N PRO A 201 1.65 -0.49 -8.80
CA PRO A 201 2.74 -1.40 -9.11
C PRO A 201 2.52 -2.13 -10.44
N GLY A 202 3.62 -2.46 -11.10
CA GLY A 202 3.67 -3.52 -12.09
C GLY A 202 3.83 -4.91 -11.45
N PRO A 203 4.43 -5.86 -12.17
CA PRO A 203 4.71 -7.19 -11.64
C PRO A 203 5.85 -7.12 -10.61
N ILE A 204 5.52 -7.45 -9.35
CA ILE A 204 6.44 -7.41 -8.20
C ILE A 204 6.72 -8.83 -7.72
N GLU A 205 7.99 -9.21 -7.62
CA GLU A 205 8.40 -10.52 -7.11
C GLU A 205 7.97 -10.74 -5.65
N ARG A 206 7.97 -11.99 -5.19
CA ARG A 206 7.65 -12.36 -3.80
C ARG A 206 6.27 -11.86 -3.33
N THR A 207 5.33 -11.77 -4.26
CA THR A 207 3.93 -11.44 -3.97
C THR A 207 3.01 -12.53 -4.52
N GLY A 208 1.86 -12.74 -3.88
CA GLY A 208 0.88 -13.72 -4.36
C GLY A 208 0.35 -13.43 -5.79
N GLY A 209 0.54 -12.21 -6.31
CA GLY A 209 0.29 -11.87 -7.70
C GLY A 209 1.37 -12.45 -8.63
N ALA A 210 2.65 -12.36 -8.24
CA ALA A 210 3.77 -12.91 -9.01
C ALA A 210 3.74 -14.44 -9.04
N GLU A 211 3.48 -15.11 -7.92
CA GLU A 211 3.39 -16.57 -7.83
C GLU A 211 2.38 -17.14 -8.84
N LYS A 212 1.28 -16.42 -9.10
CA LYS A 212 0.27 -16.81 -10.10
C LYS A 212 0.68 -16.52 -11.55
N LEU A 213 1.65 -15.62 -11.77
CA LEU A 213 2.21 -15.36 -13.10
C LEU A 213 3.16 -16.47 -13.57
N TRP A 214 3.65 -17.30 -12.64
CA TRP A 214 4.56 -18.42 -12.89
C TRP A 214 3.85 -19.74 -13.18
N GLU A 215 2.57 -19.73 -13.56
CA GLU A 215 1.83 -20.95 -13.95
C GLU A 215 2.51 -21.72 -15.09
N SER A 216 3.38 -21.04 -15.88
CA SER A 216 4.28 -21.68 -16.84
C SER A 216 5.51 -20.80 -17.10
N GLU A 217 6.62 -21.40 -17.54
CA GLU A 217 7.83 -20.68 -17.97
C GLU A 217 7.54 -19.65 -19.10
N GLU A 218 6.59 -20.00 -19.98
CA GLU A 218 6.18 -19.12 -21.08
C GLU A 218 5.40 -17.89 -20.56
N ALA A 219 4.56 -18.04 -19.53
CA ALA A 219 3.85 -16.92 -18.92
C ALA A 219 4.84 -15.98 -18.21
N ALA A 220 5.83 -16.54 -17.52
CA ALA A 220 6.91 -15.80 -16.90
C ALA A 220 7.74 -15.02 -17.95
N ALA A 221 8.15 -15.69 -19.03
CA ALA A 221 8.93 -15.06 -20.12
C ALA A 221 8.13 -13.92 -20.79
N ARG A 222 6.83 -14.13 -21.05
CA ARG A 222 5.95 -13.07 -21.59
C ARG A 222 5.88 -11.86 -20.66
N THR A 223 5.73 -12.10 -19.36
CA THR A 223 5.69 -11.02 -18.37
C THR A 223 7.01 -10.24 -18.35
N LEU A 224 8.15 -10.94 -18.29
CA LEU A 224 9.46 -10.29 -18.30
C LEU A 224 9.70 -9.50 -19.60
N LYS A 225 9.32 -10.05 -20.76
CA LYS A 225 9.42 -9.36 -22.05
C LYS A 225 8.55 -8.10 -22.11
N SER A 226 7.41 -8.07 -21.38
CA SER A 226 6.54 -6.90 -21.34
C SER A 226 7.10 -5.73 -20.52
N VAL A 227 8.09 -5.98 -19.64
CA VAL A 227 8.71 -4.96 -18.79
C VAL A 227 9.98 -4.43 -19.46
N PRO A 228 10.04 -3.16 -19.88
CA PRO A 228 11.24 -2.57 -20.52
C PRO A 228 12.51 -2.71 -19.68
N LEU A 229 12.43 -2.65 -18.34
CA LEU A 229 13.61 -2.86 -17.48
C LEU A 229 14.06 -4.33 -17.40
N GLY A 230 13.37 -5.29 -18.05
CA GLY A 230 13.76 -6.69 -18.18
C GLY A 230 13.74 -7.50 -16.88
N ARG A 231 13.08 -6.99 -15.82
CA ARG A 231 12.99 -7.67 -14.53
C ARG A 231 11.67 -7.36 -13.83
N LEU A 232 11.30 -8.15 -12.85
CA LEU A 232 10.25 -7.81 -11.90
C LEU A 232 10.73 -6.69 -10.97
N GLY A 233 9.79 -5.90 -10.46
CA GLY A 233 10.05 -4.98 -9.36
C GLY A 233 10.26 -5.76 -8.06
N ARG A 234 11.04 -5.20 -7.14
CA ARG A 234 11.22 -5.75 -5.79
C ARG A 234 10.24 -5.08 -4.84
N PRO A 235 9.67 -5.80 -3.86
CA PRO A 235 8.80 -5.20 -2.86
C PRO A 235 9.45 -4.05 -2.09
N GLU A 236 10.76 -4.09 -1.92
CA GLU A 236 11.55 -3.02 -1.29
C GLU A 236 11.47 -1.71 -2.09
N GLU A 237 11.42 -1.77 -3.42
CA GLU A 237 11.28 -0.57 -4.27
C GLU A 237 9.90 0.09 -4.08
N ILE A 238 8.85 -0.72 -3.83
CA ILE A 238 7.54 -0.21 -3.43
C ILE A 238 7.60 0.43 -2.04
N ALA A 239 8.28 -0.22 -1.09
CA ALA A 239 8.40 0.27 0.28
C ALA A 239 9.17 1.60 0.36
N ASP A 240 10.25 1.77 -0.43
CA ASP A 240 11.01 3.03 -0.52
C ASP A 240 10.14 4.18 -1.03
N LEU A 241 9.37 3.94 -2.12
CA LEU A 241 8.45 4.94 -2.65
C LEU A 241 7.32 5.26 -1.66
N ALA A 242 6.77 4.25 -0.99
CA ALA A 242 5.72 4.42 0.01
C ALA A 242 6.20 5.25 1.21
N SER A 243 7.43 4.99 1.69
CA SER A 243 8.07 5.77 2.75
C SER A 243 8.19 7.25 2.35
N PHE A 244 8.69 7.54 1.16
CA PHE A 244 8.77 8.91 0.64
C PHE A 244 7.39 9.57 0.57
N MET A 245 6.38 8.90 -0.01
CA MET A 245 5.04 9.48 -0.22
C MET A 245 4.28 9.76 1.08
N LEU A 246 4.52 8.98 2.14
CA LEU A 246 3.93 9.21 3.46
C LEU A 246 4.66 10.33 4.23
N SER A 247 5.94 10.56 3.96
CA SER A 247 6.77 11.53 4.67
C SER A 247 6.44 12.99 4.33
N ASP A 248 6.99 13.90 5.13
CA ASP A 248 6.93 15.36 4.90
C ASP A 248 7.68 15.80 3.62
N LYS A 249 8.55 14.94 3.06
CA LYS A 249 9.22 15.23 1.78
C LYS A 249 8.23 15.24 0.60
N ALA A 250 7.08 14.60 0.76
CA ALA A 250 5.99 14.58 -0.20
C ALA A 250 4.82 15.50 0.19
N ALA A 251 5.05 16.52 1.04
CA ALA A 251 4.00 17.39 1.59
C ALA A 251 3.12 18.09 0.54
N TYR A 252 3.63 18.29 -0.69
CA TYR A 252 2.87 18.92 -1.78
C TYR A 252 2.25 17.91 -2.77
N MET A 253 2.38 16.60 -2.49
CA MET A 253 1.74 15.54 -3.28
C MET A 253 0.34 15.25 -2.72
N ASN A 254 -0.68 15.41 -3.55
CA ASN A 254 -2.06 15.12 -3.19
C ASN A 254 -2.88 14.74 -4.43
N GLY A 255 -3.56 13.60 -4.40
CA GLY A 255 -4.34 13.05 -5.52
C GLY A 255 -3.50 12.35 -6.59
N GLU A 256 -2.19 12.19 -6.37
CA GLU A 256 -1.28 11.60 -7.35
C GLU A 256 -1.25 10.07 -7.24
N ILE A 257 -1.12 9.41 -8.39
CA ILE A 257 -0.94 7.97 -8.49
C ILE A 257 0.36 7.69 -9.25
N ILE A 258 1.39 7.30 -8.51
CA ILE A 258 2.70 7.00 -9.10
C ILE A 258 2.70 5.56 -9.62
N THR A 259 3.02 5.42 -10.90
CA THR A 259 3.25 4.11 -11.52
C THR A 259 4.68 3.65 -11.24
N LEU A 260 4.83 2.45 -10.69
CA LEU A 260 6.13 1.81 -10.46
C LEU A 260 6.10 0.39 -11.05
N ASP A 261 6.35 0.29 -12.36
CA ASP A 261 6.13 -0.93 -13.14
C ASP A 261 7.26 -1.27 -14.13
N GLY A 262 8.39 -0.58 -14.03
CA GLY A 262 9.51 -0.76 -14.97
C GLY A 262 9.18 -0.37 -16.40
N GLY A 263 8.16 0.45 -16.61
CA GLY A 263 7.67 0.90 -17.92
C GLY A 263 6.69 -0.05 -18.61
N GLN A 264 6.21 -1.08 -17.90
CA GLN A 264 5.37 -2.12 -18.50
C GLN A 264 4.11 -1.57 -19.17
N TRP A 265 3.36 -0.69 -18.52
CA TRP A 265 2.09 -0.21 -19.07
C TRP A 265 2.23 0.67 -20.31
N LEU A 266 3.42 1.25 -20.52
CA LEU A 266 3.77 2.02 -21.73
C LEU A 266 4.16 1.11 -22.89
N ASN A 267 4.66 -0.10 -22.62
CA ASN A 267 5.21 -1.02 -23.59
C ASN A 267 4.09 -1.83 -24.29
N LYS A 268 3.33 -1.16 -25.16
CA LYS A 268 2.24 -1.79 -25.92
C LYS A 268 2.71 -2.63 -27.10
N PHE A 269 3.93 -2.38 -27.59
CA PHE A 269 4.52 -3.08 -28.73
C PHE A 269 5.98 -3.45 -28.39
N PRO A 270 6.21 -4.51 -27.59
CA PRO A 270 7.56 -4.96 -27.31
C PRO A 270 8.21 -5.52 -28.58
N PHE A 271 9.38 -4.98 -28.93
CA PHE A 271 10.20 -5.42 -30.07
C PHE A 271 10.85 -6.77 -29.82
#